data_b55994a209be1fc2296724dbdb11e5ca
#
_entry.id   b55994a209be1fc2296724dbdb11e5ca
#
_cell.length_a   1.000
_cell.length_b   1.000
_cell.length_c   1.000
_cell.angle_alpha   90.00
_cell.angle_beta   90.00
_cell.angle_gamma   90.00
#
_symmetry.space_group_name_H-M   'P 1'
#
loop_
_entity.id
_entity.type
_entity.pdbx_description
1 polymer ?
#
loop_
_entity_poly.entity_id
_entity_poly.type
_entity_poly.pdbx_seq_one_letter_code
_entity_poly.pdbx_strand_id
1 'polypeptide(L)'
;MERKNRIDALGGVLLASFSMLLGLNQVLVKVVGEGMHPAMQAGLRSAIAIVPVLALALIFRRRLSISDGSLPWGVFTGVLFALEFLLLFLALEYSTVVRVSMLFYTMPVWMTIAAHFLIPAERLNTVRVLGLVVAVAGLTVAMWGRGEGENLLLGDIYCIAAAMIWAAIGLVARLTPMNRSAPEMQLLYQLVVSAFVLLPVSYLIGDQVRDLHSEHWWILVFQSIVVVGFGFSTWFWVLSKYPSSDMASFGFLAPVFGVLLGWLLLGEDLSIWIIVALVLVSFGIVLINRKPKGALAR
;
A
#
# COMPACT_ATOMS: atom_id res chain seq x y z
N MET A 1 -15.59 23.37 -3.18
CA MET A 1 -16.33 22.16 -3.64
C MET A 1 -17.00 21.54 -2.43
N GLU A 2 -18.31 21.30 -2.45
CA GLU A 2 -19.02 20.70 -1.31
C GLU A 2 -18.57 19.27 -1.07
N ARG A 3 -18.28 18.95 0.18
CA ARG A 3 -17.93 17.62 0.65
C ARG A 3 -19.20 16.80 0.83
N LYS A 4 -19.24 15.60 0.25
CA LYS A 4 -20.41 14.71 0.37
C LYS A 4 -20.42 14.01 1.74
N ASN A 5 -21.61 13.77 2.27
CA ASN A 5 -21.78 13.11 3.58
C ASN A 5 -21.71 11.58 3.50
N ARG A 6 -21.84 11.00 2.32
CA ARG A 6 -21.79 9.54 2.06
C ARG A 6 -21.18 9.26 0.69
N ILE A 7 -20.65 8.06 0.53
CA ILE A 7 -20.18 7.58 -0.78
C ILE A 7 -21.40 7.29 -1.65
N ASP A 8 -21.42 7.90 -2.84
CA ASP A 8 -22.39 7.61 -3.89
C ASP A 8 -21.85 6.55 -4.87
N ALA A 9 -22.64 6.24 -5.92
CA ALA A 9 -22.26 5.25 -6.91
C ALA A 9 -20.92 5.59 -7.60
N LEU A 10 -20.66 6.86 -7.92
CA LEU A 10 -19.42 7.31 -8.52
C LEU A 10 -18.23 7.07 -7.57
N GLY A 11 -18.36 7.46 -6.30
CA GLY A 11 -17.33 7.23 -5.28
C GLY A 11 -17.05 5.74 -5.09
N GLY A 12 -18.10 4.92 -5.08
CA GLY A 12 -17.98 3.46 -4.97
C GLY A 12 -17.23 2.84 -6.16
N VAL A 13 -17.59 3.23 -7.39
CA VAL A 13 -16.90 2.77 -8.61
C VAL A 13 -15.44 3.19 -8.62
N LEU A 14 -15.11 4.44 -8.28
CA LEU A 14 -13.73 4.91 -8.24
C LEU A 14 -12.89 4.18 -7.19
N LEU A 15 -13.45 3.93 -6.01
CA LEU A 15 -12.75 3.17 -4.96
C LEU A 15 -12.54 1.71 -5.34
N ALA A 16 -13.54 1.07 -5.95
CA ALA A 16 -13.41 -0.30 -6.44
C ALA A 16 -12.38 -0.38 -7.58
N SER A 17 -12.40 0.55 -8.53
CA SER A 17 -11.42 0.63 -9.62
C SER A 17 -10.00 0.87 -9.10
N PHE A 18 -9.84 1.74 -8.11
CA PHE A 18 -8.57 1.98 -7.46
C PHE A 18 -8.05 0.72 -6.73
N SER A 19 -8.92 0.03 -6.00
CA SER A 19 -8.57 -1.23 -5.32
C SER A 19 -8.19 -2.32 -6.33
N MET A 20 -8.89 -2.41 -7.45
CA MET A 20 -8.55 -3.33 -8.55
C MET A 20 -7.19 -2.98 -9.17
N LEU A 21 -6.91 -1.69 -9.37
CA LEU A 21 -5.63 -1.21 -9.87
C LEU A 21 -4.47 -1.57 -8.92
N LEU A 22 -4.69 -1.48 -7.61
CA LEU A 22 -3.71 -1.90 -6.60
C LEU A 22 -3.47 -3.42 -6.61
N GLY A 23 -4.53 -4.23 -6.77
CA GLY A 23 -4.41 -5.68 -6.93
C GLY A 23 -3.65 -6.05 -8.20
N LEU A 24 -3.99 -5.41 -9.33
CA LEU A 24 -3.29 -5.59 -10.61
C LEU A 24 -1.81 -5.19 -10.49
N ASN A 25 -1.52 -4.11 -9.78
CA ASN A 25 -0.13 -3.68 -9.59
C ASN A 25 0.75 -4.75 -8.95
N GLN A 26 0.24 -5.56 -8.03
CA GLN A 26 1.04 -6.64 -7.42
C GLN A 26 1.37 -7.74 -8.43
N VAL A 27 0.42 -8.11 -9.31
CA VAL A 27 0.67 -9.02 -10.43
C VAL A 27 1.75 -8.45 -11.35
N LEU A 28 1.61 -7.19 -11.74
CA LEU A 28 2.56 -6.52 -12.62
C LEU A 28 3.97 -6.39 -12.00
N VAL A 29 4.06 -6.17 -10.69
CA VAL A 29 5.35 -6.17 -9.98
C VAL A 29 6.01 -7.55 -10.07
N LYS A 30 5.27 -8.62 -9.89
CA LYS A 30 5.80 -9.98 -9.99
C LYS A 30 6.31 -10.30 -11.40
N VAL A 31 5.53 -9.94 -12.42
CA VAL A 31 5.96 -10.12 -13.83
C VAL A 31 7.24 -9.35 -14.14
N VAL A 32 7.32 -8.08 -13.75
CA VAL A 32 8.55 -7.29 -13.98
C VAL A 32 9.74 -7.82 -13.18
N GLY A 33 9.50 -8.45 -12.02
CA GLY A 33 10.52 -9.11 -11.20
C GLY A 33 11.25 -10.25 -11.90
N GLU A 34 10.66 -10.87 -12.93
CA GLU A 34 11.32 -11.86 -13.77
C GLU A 34 12.46 -11.23 -14.59
N GLY A 35 12.27 -9.98 -15.02
CA GLY A 35 13.24 -9.26 -15.86
C GLY A 35 14.27 -8.42 -15.08
N MET A 36 13.98 -8.04 -13.82
CA MET A 36 14.91 -7.20 -13.05
C MET A 36 14.78 -7.40 -11.53
N HIS A 37 15.90 -7.16 -10.84
CA HIS A 37 15.95 -7.27 -9.37
C HIS A 37 14.96 -6.29 -8.68
N PRO A 38 14.29 -6.68 -7.59
CA PRO A 38 13.34 -5.86 -6.84
C PRO A 38 13.83 -4.44 -6.51
N ALA A 39 15.07 -4.28 -6.08
CA ALA A 39 15.63 -2.95 -5.78
C ALA A 39 15.70 -2.05 -7.01
N MET A 40 16.12 -2.60 -8.16
CA MET A 40 16.18 -1.87 -9.44
C MET A 40 14.78 -1.49 -9.90
N GLN A 41 13.85 -2.43 -9.89
CA GLN A 41 12.45 -2.19 -10.26
C GLN A 41 11.82 -1.10 -9.41
N ALA A 42 11.92 -1.18 -8.08
CA ALA A 42 11.34 -0.21 -7.16
C ALA A 42 11.99 1.18 -7.32
N GLY A 43 13.31 1.23 -7.51
CA GLY A 43 14.05 2.48 -7.74
C GLY A 43 13.66 3.16 -9.05
N LEU A 44 13.63 2.42 -10.17
CA LEU A 44 13.22 2.94 -11.49
C LEU A 44 11.75 3.37 -11.48
N ARG A 45 10.86 2.57 -10.90
CA ARG A 45 9.45 2.94 -10.75
C ARG A 45 9.30 4.26 -10.01
N SER A 46 10.04 4.44 -8.92
CA SER A 46 9.99 5.68 -8.13
C SER A 46 10.54 6.86 -8.95
N ALA A 47 11.66 6.70 -9.65
CA ALA A 47 12.25 7.74 -10.49
C ALA A 47 11.30 8.18 -11.62
N ILE A 48 10.70 7.24 -12.35
CA ILE A 48 9.75 7.55 -13.43
C ILE A 48 8.49 8.22 -12.87
N ALA A 49 8.00 7.78 -11.71
CA ALA A 49 6.78 8.31 -11.09
C ALA A 49 6.92 9.76 -10.60
N ILE A 50 8.14 10.27 -10.37
CA ILE A 50 8.36 11.68 -10.02
C ILE A 50 7.74 12.60 -11.08
N VAL A 51 7.90 12.28 -12.36
CA VAL A 51 7.44 13.15 -13.47
C VAL A 51 5.92 13.35 -13.45
N PRO A 52 5.08 12.30 -13.50
CA PRO A 52 3.63 12.49 -13.48
C PRO A 52 3.13 13.10 -12.18
N VAL A 53 3.70 12.76 -11.02
CA VAL A 53 3.28 13.34 -9.73
C VAL A 53 3.64 14.83 -9.66
N LEU A 54 4.82 15.22 -10.11
CA LEU A 54 5.21 16.64 -10.19
C LEU A 54 4.32 17.40 -11.18
N ALA A 55 4.06 16.83 -12.36
CA ALA A 55 3.16 17.44 -13.35
C ALA A 55 1.76 17.68 -12.77
N LEU A 56 1.19 16.70 -12.07
CA LEU A 56 -0.12 16.82 -11.43
C LEU A 56 -0.10 17.87 -10.30
N ALA A 57 0.95 17.91 -9.47
CA ALA A 57 1.10 18.93 -8.44
C ALA A 57 1.11 20.35 -9.04
N LEU A 58 1.81 20.54 -10.17
CA LEU A 58 1.86 21.84 -10.87
C LEU A 58 0.52 22.18 -11.53
N ILE A 59 -0.14 21.24 -12.20
CA ILE A 59 -1.47 21.43 -12.81
C ILE A 59 -2.52 21.83 -11.76
N PHE A 60 -2.52 21.17 -10.62
CA PHE A 60 -3.43 21.49 -9.51
C PHE A 60 -2.94 22.62 -8.62
N ARG A 61 -1.85 23.29 -8.99
CA ARG A 61 -1.24 24.43 -8.27
C ARG A 61 -1.03 24.14 -6.78
N ARG A 62 -0.54 22.95 -6.47
CA ARG A 62 -0.24 22.53 -5.10
C ARG A 62 1.02 23.25 -4.59
N ARG A 63 1.01 23.59 -3.32
CA ARG A 63 2.21 24.18 -2.68
C ARG A 63 3.23 23.07 -2.44
N LEU A 64 4.35 23.15 -3.16
CA LEU A 64 5.52 22.27 -2.96
C LEU A 64 6.54 23.07 -2.14
N SER A 65 6.49 22.93 -0.80
CA SER A 65 7.38 23.64 0.11
C SER A 65 8.28 22.67 0.86
N ILE A 66 9.56 23.01 0.97
CA ILE A 66 10.56 22.30 1.78
C ILE A 66 10.90 23.05 3.06
N SER A 67 10.38 24.28 3.23
CA SER A 67 10.68 25.19 4.34
C SER A 67 9.60 25.23 5.43
N ASP A 68 8.59 24.40 5.34
CA ASP A 68 7.48 24.28 6.31
C ASP A 68 7.78 23.37 7.51
N GLY A 69 9.03 22.92 7.63
CA GLY A 69 9.48 21.96 8.67
C GLY A 69 9.19 20.48 8.32
N SER A 70 8.66 20.20 7.13
CA SER A 70 8.36 18.82 6.69
C SER A 70 9.58 18.08 6.17
N LEU A 71 10.62 18.77 5.70
CA LEU A 71 11.76 18.16 5.00
C LEU A 71 12.41 16.98 5.76
N PRO A 72 12.80 17.08 7.05
CA PRO A 72 13.43 15.95 7.74
C PRO A 72 12.50 14.75 7.86
N TRP A 73 11.21 15.00 8.06
CA TRP A 73 10.19 13.94 8.11
C TRP A 73 9.89 13.37 6.71
N GLY A 74 9.96 14.22 5.68
CA GLY A 74 9.86 13.81 4.28
C GLY A 74 10.99 12.88 3.87
N VAL A 75 12.23 13.20 4.24
CA VAL A 75 13.39 12.31 4.02
C VAL A 75 13.23 11.01 4.81
N PHE A 76 12.83 11.09 6.07
CA PHE A 76 12.61 9.91 6.89
C PHE A 76 11.53 8.98 6.30
N THR A 77 10.36 9.52 5.93
CA THR A 77 9.31 8.72 5.28
C THR A 77 9.73 8.21 3.91
N GLY A 78 10.59 8.93 3.19
CA GLY A 78 11.17 8.48 1.93
C GLY A 78 12.10 7.27 2.10
N VAL A 79 12.89 7.23 3.16
CA VAL A 79 13.70 6.04 3.50
C VAL A 79 12.81 4.87 3.91
N LEU A 80 11.80 5.12 4.73
CA LEU A 80 10.81 4.08 5.07
C LEU A 80 10.10 3.54 3.82
N PHE A 81 9.72 4.41 2.88
CA PHE A 81 9.09 4.03 1.63
C PHE A 81 10.02 3.20 0.73
N ALA A 82 11.30 3.56 0.67
CA ALA A 82 12.31 2.75 -0.03
C ALA A 82 12.38 1.34 0.56
N LEU A 83 12.46 1.24 1.87
CA LEU A 83 12.51 -0.04 2.58
C LEU A 83 11.20 -0.84 2.42
N GLU A 84 10.05 -0.20 2.55
CA GLU A 84 8.73 -0.80 2.34
C GLU A 84 8.65 -1.47 0.96
N PHE A 85 8.96 -0.72 -0.11
CA PHE A 85 8.83 -1.25 -1.47
C PHE A 85 9.90 -2.30 -1.81
N LEU A 86 11.11 -2.16 -1.26
CA LEU A 86 12.11 -3.21 -1.39
C LEU A 86 11.61 -4.53 -0.76
N LEU A 87 11.10 -4.47 0.46
CA LEU A 87 10.59 -5.64 1.16
C LEU A 87 9.33 -6.21 0.50
N LEU A 88 8.42 -5.36 0.02
CA LEU A 88 7.22 -5.80 -0.71
C LEU A 88 7.58 -6.51 -2.02
N PHE A 89 8.55 -5.98 -2.78
CA PHE A 89 8.95 -6.57 -4.04
C PHE A 89 9.75 -7.86 -3.84
N LEU A 90 10.60 -7.92 -2.81
CA LEU A 90 11.22 -9.18 -2.36
C LEU A 90 10.17 -10.19 -1.90
N ALA A 91 9.13 -9.76 -1.19
CA ALA A 91 8.03 -10.65 -0.80
C ALA A 91 7.34 -11.27 -2.02
N LEU A 92 7.12 -10.48 -3.08
CA LEU A 92 6.55 -10.97 -4.35
C LEU A 92 7.50 -11.89 -5.12
N GLU A 93 8.81 -11.71 -4.95
CA GLU A 93 9.83 -12.63 -5.52
C GLU A 93 9.77 -14.00 -4.83
N TYR A 94 9.73 -14.02 -3.49
CA TYR A 94 9.78 -15.25 -2.70
C TYR A 94 8.42 -15.90 -2.44
N SER A 95 7.31 -15.21 -2.72
CA SER A 95 5.97 -15.69 -2.41
C SER A 95 5.00 -15.45 -3.59
N THR A 96 3.74 -15.82 -3.43
CA THR A 96 2.69 -15.62 -4.41
C THR A 96 2.00 -14.28 -4.25
N VAL A 97 1.45 -13.73 -5.34
CA VAL A 97 0.64 -12.50 -5.31
C VAL A 97 -0.57 -12.68 -4.40
N VAL A 98 -1.18 -13.87 -4.44
CA VAL A 98 -2.30 -14.25 -3.58
C VAL A 98 -1.95 -14.08 -2.10
N ARG A 99 -0.79 -14.58 -1.65
CA ARG A 99 -0.35 -14.48 -0.26
C ARG A 99 0.06 -13.06 0.12
N VAL A 100 0.91 -12.45 -0.71
CA VAL A 100 1.39 -11.09 -0.48
C VAL A 100 0.23 -10.09 -0.41
N SER A 101 -0.78 -10.24 -1.27
CA SER A 101 -1.98 -9.39 -1.20
C SER A 101 -2.70 -9.47 0.15
N MET A 102 -2.85 -10.66 0.72
CA MET A 102 -3.47 -10.79 2.04
C MET A 102 -2.62 -10.19 3.15
N LEU A 103 -1.31 -10.49 3.16
CA LEU A 103 -0.41 -10.09 4.23
C LEU A 103 -0.12 -8.59 4.22
N PHE A 104 0.10 -8.00 3.05
CA PHE A 104 0.40 -6.58 2.90
C PHE A 104 -0.77 -5.69 3.32
N TYR A 105 -1.98 -6.05 2.94
CA TYR A 105 -3.16 -5.28 3.33
C TYR A 105 -3.60 -5.49 4.79
N THR A 106 -2.79 -6.14 5.62
CA THR A 106 -2.92 -6.09 7.08
C THR A 106 -2.43 -4.77 7.69
N MET A 107 -1.88 -3.84 6.88
CA MET A 107 -1.43 -2.50 7.32
C MET A 107 -2.41 -1.81 8.30
N PRO A 108 -3.75 -1.83 8.12
CA PRO A 108 -4.68 -1.20 9.07
C PRO A 108 -4.65 -1.82 10.48
N VAL A 109 -4.28 -3.09 10.59
CA VAL A 109 -4.08 -3.78 11.88
C VAL A 109 -2.93 -3.13 12.63
N TRP A 110 -1.77 -3.02 11.97
CA TRP A 110 -0.56 -2.42 12.52
C TRP A 110 -0.74 -0.94 12.84
N MET A 111 -1.41 -0.21 11.94
CA MET A 111 -1.78 1.20 12.14
C MET A 111 -2.64 1.36 13.40
N THR A 112 -3.64 0.50 13.60
CA THR A 112 -4.57 0.59 14.73
C THR A 112 -3.89 0.25 16.05
N ILE A 113 -3.00 -0.75 16.06
CA ILE A 113 -2.20 -1.10 17.22
C ILE A 113 -1.30 0.08 17.62
N ALA A 114 -0.56 0.65 16.67
CA ALA A 114 0.34 1.75 16.96
C ALA A 114 -0.41 3.04 17.34
N ALA A 115 -1.55 3.34 16.69
CA ALA A 115 -2.38 4.48 17.01
C ALA A 115 -2.95 4.41 18.44
N HIS A 116 -3.23 3.23 18.96
CA HIS A 116 -3.68 3.05 20.35
C HIS A 116 -2.69 3.66 21.36
N PHE A 117 -1.39 3.50 21.14
CA PHE A 117 -0.35 4.00 22.03
C PHE A 117 0.03 5.45 21.73
N LEU A 118 -0.01 5.86 20.47
CA LEU A 118 0.50 7.15 20.01
C LEU A 118 -0.57 8.24 19.96
N ILE A 119 -1.85 7.89 19.80
CA ILE A 119 -2.95 8.85 19.59
C ILE A 119 -4.04 8.62 20.65
N PRO A 120 -4.08 9.44 21.72
CA PRO A 120 -5.06 9.24 22.81
C PRO A 120 -6.53 9.19 22.36
N ALA A 121 -6.88 9.91 21.28
CA ALA A 121 -8.23 9.94 20.71
C ALA A 121 -8.59 8.67 19.91
N GLU A 122 -7.62 7.81 19.58
CA GLU A 122 -7.79 6.58 18.79
C GLU A 122 -7.60 5.29 19.59
N ARG A 123 -7.79 5.36 20.90
CA ARG A 123 -7.71 4.18 21.76
C ARG A 123 -8.67 3.08 21.32
N LEU A 124 -8.23 1.86 21.51
CA LEU A 124 -9.00 0.66 21.18
C LEU A 124 -10.30 0.61 21.99
N ASN A 125 -11.38 0.32 21.29
CA ASN A 125 -12.65 -0.06 21.87
C ASN A 125 -12.91 -1.55 21.59
N THR A 126 -13.93 -2.13 22.21
CA THR A 126 -14.27 -3.55 22.10
C THR A 126 -14.42 -4.02 20.64
N VAL A 127 -15.03 -3.20 19.77
CA VAL A 127 -15.25 -3.56 18.35
C VAL A 127 -13.91 -3.59 17.60
N ARG A 128 -13.02 -2.62 17.83
CA ARG A 128 -11.67 -2.59 17.23
C ARG A 128 -10.82 -3.75 17.74
N VAL A 129 -10.89 -4.06 19.05
CA VAL A 129 -10.18 -5.24 19.60
C VAL A 129 -10.66 -6.53 18.94
N LEU A 130 -11.97 -6.71 18.80
CA LEU A 130 -12.53 -7.87 18.11
C LEU A 130 -12.05 -7.92 16.65
N GLY A 131 -12.06 -6.78 15.95
CA GLY A 131 -11.53 -6.69 14.60
C GLY A 131 -10.05 -7.06 14.48
N LEU A 132 -9.22 -6.61 15.45
CA LEU A 132 -7.79 -6.99 15.52
C LEU A 132 -7.62 -8.51 15.73
N VAL A 133 -8.37 -9.09 16.68
CA VAL A 133 -8.29 -10.54 16.95
C VAL A 133 -8.66 -11.34 15.70
N VAL A 134 -9.74 -10.97 15.02
CA VAL A 134 -10.17 -11.64 13.78
C VAL A 134 -9.15 -11.48 12.65
N ALA A 135 -8.59 -10.29 12.47
CA ALA A 135 -7.57 -10.07 11.45
C ALA A 135 -6.27 -10.86 11.73
N VAL A 136 -5.83 -10.90 13.00
CA VAL A 136 -4.66 -11.69 13.41
C VAL A 136 -4.93 -13.20 13.26
N ALA A 137 -6.13 -13.66 13.58
CA ALA A 137 -6.52 -15.06 13.32
C ALA A 137 -6.45 -15.38 11.81
N GLY A 138 -6.93 -14.47 10.96
CA GLY A 138 -6.80 -14.61 9.50
C GLY A 138 -5.35 -14.66 9.03
N LEU A 139 -4.48 -13.80 9.58
CA LEU A 139 -3.04 -13.83 9.32
C LEU A 139 -2.42 -15.16 9.74
N THR A 140 -2.78 -15.68 10.91
CA THR A 140 -2.29 -16.98 11.40
C THR A 140 -2.73 -18.12 10.48
N VAL A 141 -3.99 -18.12 10.02
CA VAL A 141 -4.50 -19.11 9.06
C VAL A 141 -3.74 -19.04 7.73
N ALA A 142 -3.47 -17.82 7.23
CA ALA A 142 -2.67 -17.63 6.02
C ALA A 142 -1.25 -18.20 6.16
N MET A 143 -0.63 -18.01 7.33
CA MET A 143 0.71 -18.54 7.59
C MET A 143 0.72 -20.05 7.85
N TRP A 144 -0.34 -20.60 8.44
CA TRP A 144 -0.48 -22.05 8.67
C TRP A 144 -0.67 -22.81 7.36
N GLY A 145 -1.55 -22.33 6.49
CA GLY A 145 -1.87 -22.93 5.19
C GLY A 145 -0.79 -22.69 4.13
N ARG A 146 0.47 -22.54 4.52
CA ARG A 146 1.60 -22.48 3.58
C ARG A 146 1.70 -23.82 2.83
N GLY A 147 1.71 -23.77 1.49
CA GLY A 147 2.14 -24.88 0.67
C GLY A 147 3.64 -25.19 0.89
N GLU A 148 4.10 -26.29 0.34
CA GLU A 148 5.52 -26.62 0.29
C GLU A 148 6.20 -25.70 -0.75
N GLY A 149 7.16 -24.88 -0.32
CA GLY A 149 7.96 -24.02 -1.17
C GLY A 149 9.15 -23.45 -0.41
N GLU A 150 10.31 -23.46 -1.04
CA GLU A 150 11.50 -22.84 -0.50
C GLU A 150 11.26 -21.33 -0.32
N ASN A 151 11.65 -20.79 0.84
CA ASN A 151 11.59 -19.35 1.14
C ASN A 151 10.22 -18.67 1.29
N LEU A 152 9.08 -19.37 1.20
CA LEU A 152 7.74 -18.78 1.41
C LEU A 152 7.64 -18.03 2.75
N LEU A 153 8.24 -18.57 3.82
CA LEU A 153 8.29 -17.91 5.12
C LEU A 153 9.02 -16.58 5.07
N LEU A 154 10.12 -16.52 4.32
CA LEU A 154 10.91 -15.29 4.17
C LEU A 154 10.08 -14.21 3.44
N GLY A 155 9.39 -14.60 2.37
CA GLY A 155 8.45 -13.72 1.67
C GLY A 155 7.32 -13.21 2.57
N ASP A 156 6.74 -14.06 3.40
CA ASP A 156 5.71 -13.67 4.37
C ASP A 156 6.26 -12.66 5.40
N ILE A 157 7.47 -12.89 5.93
CA ILE A 157 8.14 -11.97 6.88
C ILE A 157 8.41 -10.61 6.22
N TYR A 158 8.94 -10.60 5.01
CA TYR A 158 9.17 -9.35 4.27
C TYR A 158 7.85 -8.60 4.04
N CYS A 159 6.78 -9.31 3.69
CA CYS A 159 5.47 -8.72 3.45
C CYS A 159 4.87 -8.09 4.71
N ILE A 160 4.94 -8.79 5.84
CA ILE A 160 4.45 -8.26 7.13
C ILE A 160 5.28 -7.05 7.56
N ALA A 161 6.61 -7.10 7.42
CA ALA A 161 7.47 -5.97 7.70
C ALA A 161 7.13 -4.75 6.80
N ALA A 162 6.90 -4.96 5.51
CA ALA A 162 6.44 -3.92 4.60
C ALA A 162 5.10 -3.30 5.05
N ALA A 163 4.13 -4.12 5.47
CA ALA A 163 2.85 -3.65 5.99
C ALA A 163 3.00 -2.80 7.28
N MET A 164 3.90 -3.20 8.17
CA MET A 164 4.22 -2.43 9.38
C MET A 164 4.88 -1.09 9.06
N ILE A 165 5.80 -1.08 8.10
CA ILE A 165 6.47 0.16 7.64
C ILE A 165 5.46 1.09 6.97
N TRP A 166 4.55 0.57 6.14
CA TRP A 166 3.47 1.37 5.56
C TRP A 166 2.61 2.03 6.63
N ALA A 167 2.25 1.29 7.69
CA ALA A 167 1.55 1.84 8.84
C ALA A 167 2.37 2.95 9.53
N ALA A 168 3.68 2.77 9.68
CA ALA A 168 4.57 3.77 10.27
C ALA A 168 4.64 5.05 9.41
N ILE A 169 4.73 4.94 8.08
CA ILE A 169 4.68 6.09 7.15
C ILE A 169 3.39 6.89 7.37
N GLY A 170 2.24 6.21 7.45
CA GLY A 170 0.97 6.85 7.70
C GLY A 170 0.90 7.58 9.05
N LEU A 171 1.51 7.03 10.10
CA LEU A 171 1.59 7.65 11.43
C LEU A 171 2.51 8.86 11.43
N VAL A 172 3.68 8.75 10.81
CA VAL A 172 4.61 9.89 10.67
C VAL A 172 3.94 11.03 9.91
N ALA A 173 3.25 10.74 8.81
CA ALA A 173 2.51 11.75 8.05
C ALA A 173 1.43 12.46 8.89
N ARG A 174 0.84 11.78 9.88
CA ARG A 174 -0.22 12.35 10.72
C ARG A 174 0.30 13.07 11.96
N LEU A 175 1.38 12.58 12.57
CA LEU A 175 1.87 13.03 13.88
C LEU A 175 2.99 14.07 13.81
N THR A 176 3.52 14.36 12.64
CA THR A 176 4.65 15.26 12.44
C THR A 176 4.27 16.46 11.55
N PRO A 177 5.14 17.44 11.38
CA PRO A 177 4.93 18.55 10.45
C PRO A 177 4.61 18.17 9.01
N MET A 178 4.81 16.91 8.62
CA MET A 178 4.35 16.35 7.35
C MET A 178 2.86 16.57 7.09
N ASN A 179 2.03 16.62 8.13
CA ASN A 179 0.58 16.87 8.01
C ASN A 179 0.23 18.23 7.41
N ARG A 180 1.20 19.18 7.35
CA ARG A 180 1.04 20.51 6.75
C ARG A 180 1.36 20.53 5.26
N SER A 181 2.11 19.55 4.79
CA SER A 181 2.49 19.44 3.38
C SER A 181 1.35 18.89 2.54
N ALA A 182 1.24 19.36 1.30
CA ALA A 182 0.30 18.80 0.34
C ALA A 182 0.59 17.28 0.15
N PRO A 183 -0.45 16.44 -0.05
CA PRO A 183 -0.25 15.00 -0.26
C PRO A 183 0.69 14.69 -1.41
N GLU A 184 0.66 15.48 -2.48
CA GLU A 184 1.55 15.36 -3.63
C GLU A 184 3.02 15.62 -3.23
N MET A 185 3.26 16.56 -2.31
CA MET A 185 4.61 16.83 -1.78
C MET A 185 5.11 15.67 -0.90
N GLN A 186 4.22 15.10 -0.06
CA GLN A 186 4.55 13.92 0.74
C GLN A 186 4.96 12.75 -0.16
N LEU A 187 4.21 12.50 -1.24
CA LEU A 187 4.53 11.47 -2.21
C LEU A 187 5.83 11.78 -2.97
N LEU A 188 6.10 13.04 -3.33
CA LEU A 188 7.36 13.43 -3.97
C LEU A 188 8.57 13.17 -3.07
N TYR A 189 8.50 13.47 -1.76
CA TYR A 189 9.56 13.10 -0.83
C TYR A 189 9.83 11.59 -0.86
N GLN A 190 8.78 10.77 -0.81
CA GLN A 190 8.89 9.32 -0.82
C GLN A 190 9.53 8.83 -2.12
N LEU A 191 9.07 9.33 -3.27
CA LEU A 191 9.58 8.91 -4.58
C LEU A 191 11.03 9.33 -4.82
N VAL A 192 11.36 10.60 -4.52
CA VAL A 192 12.73 11.13 -4.73
C VAL A 192 13.72 10.38 -3.85
N VAL A 193 13.46 10.28 -2.54
CA VAL A 193 14.38 9.62 -1.61
C VAL A 193 14.47 8.12 -1.93
N SER A 194 13.37 7.48 -2.25
CA SER A 194 13.34 6.05 -2.63
C SER A 194 14.18 5.79 -3.89
N ALA A 195 14.08 6.62 -4.93
CA ALA A 195 14.91 6.50 -6.12
C ALA A 195 16.40 6.66 -5.78
N PHE A 196 16.74 7.68 -4.98
CA PHE A 196 18.12 7.94 -4.56
C PHE A 196 18.71 6.85 -3.66
N VAL A 197 17.90 6.11 -2.92
CA VAL A 197 18.34 5.01 -2.07
C VAL A 197 18.41 3.70 -2.85
N LEU A 198 17.35 3.35 -3.59
CA LEU A 198 17.22 2.02 -4.18
C LEU A 198 18.06 1.83 -5.45
N LEU A 199 18.25 2.87 -6.26
CA LEU A 199 19.08 2.74 -7.46
C LEU A 199 20.56 2.44 -7.11
N PRO A 200 21.22 3.17 -6.20
CA PRO A 200 22.56 2.80 -5.76
C PRO A 200 22.59 1.43 -5.07
N VAL A 201 21.61 1.11 -4.22
CA VAL A 201 21.53 -0.19 -3.55
C VAL A 201 21.45 -1.33 -4.57
N SER A 202 20.69 -1.17 -5.66
CA SER A 202 20.60 -2.18 -6.71
C SER A 202 21.96 -2.47 -7.36
N TYR A 203 22.80 -1.44 -7.54
CA TYR A 203 24.17 -1.62 -8.05
C TYR A 203 25.10 -2.37 -7.09
N LEU A 204 24.91 -2.14 -5.78
CA LEU A 204 25.72 -2.82 -4.74
C LEU A 204 25.34 -4.28 -4.56
N ILE A 205 24.06 -4.63 -4.73
CA ILE A 205 23.58 -6.01 -4.64
C ILE A 205 24.02 -6.83 -5.87
N GLY A 206 24.18 -6.21 -7.04
CA GLY A 206 24.39 -6.90 -8.31
C GLY A 206 23.07 -7.47 -8.86
N ASP A 207 23.14 -8.24 -9.93
CA ASP A 207 22.01 -8.92 -10.57
C ASP A 207 20.81 -7.98 -10.88
N GLN A 208 21.12 -6.75 -11.33
CA GLN A 208 20.09 -5.73 -11.57
C GLN A 208 19.16 -6.11 -12.72
N VAL A 209 19.71 -6.73 -13.75
CA VAL A 209 19.00 -7.13 -14.97
C VAL A 209 19.15 -8.63 -15.12
N ARG A 210 18.02 -9.30 -15.29
CA ARG A 210 17.92 -10.75 -15.47
C ARG A 210 17.52 -11.03 -16.93
N ASP A 211 16.33 -11.55 -17.15
CA ASP A 211 15.78 -11.78 -18.49
C ASP A 211 14.86 -10.61 -18.90
N LEU A 212 15.47 -9.47 -19.23
CA LEU A 212 14.75 -8.22 -19.46
C LEU A 212 14.25 -8.09 -20.90
N HIS A 213 12.93 -8.12 -21.06
CA HIS A 213 12.22 -7.91 -22.31
C HIS A 213 11.56 -6.53 -22.39
N SER A 214 11.15 -6.11 -23.59
CA SER A 214 10.48 -4.83 -23.82
C SER A 214 9.18 -4.68 -23.06
N GLU A 215 8.45 -5.76 -22.81
CA GLU A 215 7.21 -5.79 -22.05
C GLU A 215 7.40 -5.35 -20.58
N HIS A 216 8.52 -5.74 -19.95
CA HIS A 216 8.83 -5.32 -18.58
C HIS A 216 8.95 -3.80 -18.47
N TRP A 217 9.53 -3.14 -19.49
CA TRP A 217 9.62 -1.68 -19.55
C TRP A 217 8.25 -1.02 -19.69
N TRP A 218 7.39 -1.53 -20.56
CA TRP A 218 6.03 -1.00 -20.71
C TRP A 218 5.21 -1.17 -19.45
N ILE A 219 5.32 -2.32 -18.80
CA ILE A 219 4.66 -2.57 -17.51
C ILE A 219 5.18 -1.59 -16.44
N LEU A 220 6.50 -1.41 -16.35
CA LEU A 220 7.12 -0.48 -15.40
C LEU A 220 6.66 0.96 -15.61
N VAL A 221 6.60 1.41 -16.86
CA VAL A 221 6.08 2.74 -17.22
C VAL A 221 4.60 2.85 -16.87
N PHE A 222 3.80 1.83 -17.18
CA PHE A 222 2.39 1.78 -16.78
C PHE A 222 2.22 1.88 -15.25
N GLN A 223 2.98 1.11 -14.48
CA GLN A 223 2.96 1.18 -13.01
C GLN A 223 3.29 2.59 -12.50
N SER A 224 4.31 3.22 -13.08
CA SER A 224 4.76 4.54 -12.65
C SER A 224 3.76 5.64 -12.98
N ILE A 225 3.19 5.63 -14.19
CA ILE A 225 2.30 6.69 -14.66
C ILE A 225 0.86 6.44 -14.18
N VAL A 226 0.34 5.23 -14.41
CA VAL A 226 -1.08 4.95 -14.16
C VAL A 226 -1.31 4.62 -12.69
N VAL A 227 -0.54 3.70 -12.11
CA VAL A 227 -0.78 3.29 -10.72
C VAL A 227 -0.34 4.39 -9.74
N VAL A 228 0.89 4.89 -9.86
CA VAL A 228 1.39 5.91 -8.94
C VAL A 228 0.84 7.29 -9.31
N GLY A 229 0.98 7.75 -10.55
CA GLY A 229 0.53 9.08 -10.97
C GLY A 229 -0.97 9.26 -10.85
N PHE A 230 -1.74 8.58 -11.71
CA PHE A 230 -3.20 8.74 -11.76
C PHE A 230 -3.92 8.05 -10.58
N GLY A 231 -3.45 6.89 -10.13
CA GLY A 231 -4.06 6.16 -9.02
C GLY A 231 -4.06 6.98 -7.74
N PHE A 232 -2.93 7.51 -7.30
CA PHE A 232 -2.87 8.37 -6.11
C PHE A 232 -3.62 9.70 -6.30
N SER A 233 -3.61 10.27 -7.51
CA SER A 233 -4.39 11.48 -7.78
C SER A 233 -5.89 11.24 -7.66
N THR A 234 -6.38 10.11 -8.16
CA THR A 234 -7.77 9.67 -7.98
C THR A 234 -8.09 9.46 -6.50
N TRP A 235 -7.19 8.79 -5.76
CA TRP A 235 -7.32 8.61 -4.32
C TRP A 235 -7.44 9.93 -3.58
N PHE A 236 -6.55 10.89 -3.84
CA PHE A 236 -6.59 12.22 -3.20
C PHE A 236 -7.83 13.02 -3.59
N TRP A 237 -8.29 12.89 -4.85
CA TRP A 237 -9.53 13.51 -5.28
C TRP A 237 -10.73 12.92 -4.52
N VAL A 238 -10.84 11.60 -4.41
CA VAL A 238 -11.89 10.92 -3.65
C VAL A 238 -11.83 11.34 -2.18
N LEU A 239 -10.63 11.38 -1.58
CA LEU A 239 -10.42 11.81 -0.19
C LEU A 239 -10.85 13.26 0.06
N SER A 240 -10.74 14.15 -0.95
CA SER A 240 -11.21 15.53 -0.87
C SER A 240 -12.74 15.67 -0.93
N LYS A 241 -13.44 14.69 -1.51
CA LYS A 241 -14.89 14.72 -1.77
C LYS A 241 -15.70 13.93 -0.76
N TYR A 242 -15.15 12.82 -0.26
CA TYR A 242 -15.87 11.84 0.55
C TYR A 242 -15.28 11.70 1.97
N PRO A 243 -16.05 11.23 2.95
CA PRO A 243 -15.55 10.97 4.29
C PRO A 243 -14.51 9.84 4.26
N SER A 244 -13.34 10.08 4.84
CA SER A 244 -12.26 9.07 4.92
C SER A 244 -12.67 7.78 5.64
N SER A 245 -13.59 7.89 6.61
CA SER A 245 -14.14 6.74 7.33
C SER A 245 -14.97 5.81 6.45
N ASP A 246 -15.69 6.37 5.46
CA ASP A 246 -16.50 5.57 4.56
C ASP A 246 -15.60 4.92 3.50
N MET A 247 -14.56 5.65 3.04
CA MET A 247 -13.53 5.12 2.14
C MET A 247 -12.77 3.94 2.77
N ALA A 248 -12.47 3.99 4.06
CA ALA A 248 -11.81 2.89 4.77
C ALA A 248 -12.60 1.58 4.71
N SER A 249 -13.93 1.65 4.56
CA SER A 249 -14.77 0.47 4.36
C SER A 249 -14.55 -0.23 3.02
N PHE A 250 -13.93 0.43 2.04
CA PHE A 250 -13.53 -0.16 0.77
C PHE A 250 -12.12 -0.76 0.79
N GLY A 251 -11.37 -0.54 1.86
CA GLY A 251 -9.97 -1.01 1.98
C GLY A 251 -9.81 -2.54 1.87
N PHE A 252 -10.88 -3.30 2.19
CA PHE A 252 -10.85 -4.76 2.03
C PHE A 252 -10.91 -5.24 0.56
N LEU A 253 -11.28 -4.38 -0.37
CA LEU A 253 -11.36 -4.77 -1.79
C LEU A 253 -9.98 -5.00 -2.41
N ALA A 254 -8.96 -4.29 -1.96
CA ALA A 254 -7.62 -4.43 -2.52
C ALA A 254 -7.03 -5.84 -2.33
N PRO A 255 -7.06 -6.47 -1.14
CA PRO A 255 -6.65 -7.87 -1.00
C PRO A 255 -7.54 -8.83 -1.78
N VAL A 256 -8.84 -8.57 -1.88
CA VAL A 256 -9.76 -9.42 -2.68
C VAL A 256 -9.36 -9.41 -4.16
N PHE A 257 -9.14 -8.22 -4.73
CA PHE A 257 -8.69 -8.12 -6.12
C PHE A 257 -7.29 -8.67 -6.33
N GLY A 258 -6.36 -8.49 -5.37
CA GLY A 258 -5.02 -9.05 -5.46
C GLY A 258 -5.04 -10.59 -5.52
N VAL A 259 -5.83 -11.22 -4.64
CA VAL A 259 -6.03 -12.67 -4.63
C VAL A 259 -6.70 -13.14 -5.93
N LEU A 260 -7.77 -12.47 -6.37
CA LEU A 260 -8.48 -12.81 -7.60
C LEU A 260 -7.57 -12.72 -8.83
N LEU A 261 -6.80 -11.64 -8.94
CA LEU A 261 -5.94 -11.39 -10.10
C LEU A 261 -4.69 -12.28 -10.09
N GLY A 262 -4.12 -12.60 -8.93
CA GLY A 262 -3.04 -13.58 -8.80
C GLY A 262 -3.48 -14.97 -9.28
N TRP A 263 -4.66 -15.42 -8.86
CA TRP A 263 -5.24 -16.67 -9.34
C TRP A 263 -5.55 -16.62 -10.84
N LEU A 264 -6.23 -15.57 -11.32
CA LEU A 264 -6.72 -15.47 -12.70
C LEU A 264 -5.60 -15.27 -13.73
N LEU A 265 -4.61 -14.39 -13.43
CA LEU A 265 -3.59 -13.97 -14.39
C LEU A 265 -2.29 -14.78 -14.28
N LEU A 266 -1.94 -15.24 -13.09
CA LEU A 266 -0.72 -16.01 -12.85
C LEU A 266 -0.97 -17.50 -12.62
N GLY A 267 -2.23 -17.95 -12.56
CA GLY A 267 -2.56 -19.35 -12.29
C GLY A 267 -2.17 -19.81 -10.88
N GLU A 268 -2.05 -18.88 -9.92
CA GLU A 268 -1.66 -19.22 -8.55
C GLU A 268 -2.76 -20.01 -7.84
N ASP A 269 -2.38 -20.99 -7.01
CA ASP A 269 -3.33 -21.85 -6.32
C ASP A 269 -4.14 -21.09 -5.24
N LEU A 270 -5.46 -21.34 -5.25
CA LEU A 270 -6.38 -20.89 -4.21
C LEU A 270 -6.71 -22.04 -3.26
N SER A 271 -5.90 -22.21 -2.21
CA SER A 271 -6.25 -23.17 -1.16
C SER A 271 -7.43 -22.66 -0.32
N ILE A 272 -8.16 -23.58 0.31
CA ILE A 272 -9.26 -23.24 1.22
C ILE A 272 -8.76 -22.36 2.39
N TRP A 273 -7.52 -22.54 2.84
CA TRP A 273 -6.90 -21.73 3.89
C TRP A 273 -6.73 -20.27 3.49
N ILE A 274 -6.38 -20.03 2.21
CA ILE A 274 -6.28 -18.69 1.65
C ILE A 274 -7.65 -18.00 1.63
N ILE A 275 -8.70 -18.71 1.22
CA ILE A 275 -10.07 -18.17 1.20
C ILE A 275 -10.54 -17.83 2.62
N VAL A 276 -10.32 -18.73 3.58
CA VAL A 276 -10.66 -18.50 4.99
C VAL A 276 -9.88 -17.30 5.55
N ALA A 277 -8.57 -17.23 5.28
CA ALA A 277 -7.73 -16.11 5.70
C ALA A 277 -8.21 -14.78 5.10
N LEU A 278 -8.53 -14.74 3.81
CA LEU A 278 -9.04 -13.56 3.12
C LEU A 278 -10.34 -13.06 3.75
N VAL A 279 -11.28 -13.95 4.05
CA VAL A 279 -12.54 -13.61 4.71
C VAL A 279 -12.28 -13.03 6.10
N LEU A 280 -11.44 -13.68 6.90
CA LEU A 280 -11.11 -13.23 8.26
C LEU A 280 -10.40 -11.87 8.25
N VAL A 281 -9.38 -11.70 7.43
CA VAL A 281 -8.63 -10.42 7.31
C VAL A 281 -9.57 -9.31 6.85
N SER A 282 -10.35 -9.55 5.80
CA SER A 282 -11.29 -8.55 5.26
C SER A 282 -12.35 -8.16 6.30
N PHE A 283 -12.93 -9.12 7.01
CA PHE A 283 -13.90 -8.86 8.06
C PHE A 283 -13.27 -8.11 9.25
N GLY A 284 -12.07 -8.50 9.66
CA GLY A 284 -11.29 -7.79 10.68
C GLY A 284 -11.04 -6.33 10.33
N ILE A 285 -10.62 -6.05 9.09
CA ILE A 285 -10.41 -4.68 8.57
C ILE A 285 -11.71 -3.87 8.61
N VAL A 286 -12.84 -4.46 8.21
CA VAL A 286 -14.14 -3.80 8.27
C VAL A 286 -14.52 -3.44 9.72
N LEU A 287 -14.30 -4.35 10.68
CA LEU A 287 -14.57 -4.09 12.11
C LEU A 287 -13.66 -2.99 12.67
N ILE A 288 -12.37 -3.02 12.37
CA ILE A 288 -11.40 -2.00 12.81
C ILE A 288 -11.82 -0.59 12.35
N ASN A 289 -12.31 -0.49 11.11
CA ASN A 289 -12.67 0.78 10.49
C ASN A 289 -14.11 1.26 10.85
N ARG A 290 -14.90 0.47 11.57
CA ARG A 290 -16.24 0.91 12.02
C ARG A 290 -16.15 2.09 12.98
N LYS A 291 -16.98 3.11 12.73
CA LYS A 291 -17.16 4.25 13.66
C LYS A 291 -17.80 3.75 14.96
N PRO A 292 -17.34 4.20 16.14
CA PRO A 292 -18.06 3.98 17.39
C PRO A 292 -19.48 4.54 17.28
N LYS A 293 -20.50 3.75 17.68
CA LYS A 293 -21.86 4.25 17.85
C LYS A 293 -21.81 5.33 18.94
N GLY A 294 -21.97 6.59 18.59
CA GLY A 294 -21.94 7.73 19.53
C GLY A 294 -21.09 8.93 19.10
N ALA A 295 -20.33 8.85 18.02
CA ALA A 295 -19.53 9.98 17.52
C ALA A 295 -20.34 11.02 16.69
N LEU A 296 -21.65 10.82 16.54
CA LEU A 296 -22.56 11.72 15.81
C LEU A 296 -23.31 12.73 16.71
N ALA A 297 -22.96 12.81 17.99
CA ALA A 297 -23.65 13.68 18.97
C ALA A 297 -22.66 14.55 19.76
N ARG A 298 -21.67 15.17 19.10
CA ARG A 298 -20.95 16.30 19.67
C ARG A 298 -20.51 17.25 18.58
#